data_9fd18f5197fa14189dddd036c67acfe6
#
_entry.id   9fd18f5197fa14189dddd036c67acfe6
#
_cell.length_a   1.000
_cell.length_b   1.000
_cell.length_c   1.000
_cell.angle_alpha   90.00
_cell.angle_beta   90.00
_cell.angle_gamma   90.00
#
_symmetry.space_group_name_H-M   'P 1'
#
loop_
_entity.id
_entity.type
_entity.pdbx_description
1 polymer ?
#
loop_
_entity_poly.entity_id
_entity_poly.type
_entity_poly.pdbx_seq_one_letter_code
_entity_poly.pdbx_strand_id
1 'polypeptide(L)'
;MKEKLTNNLAIKLIALFCAFFVWLAVVNVANPIKVSTREVPVTITNDQVLEQADLAYDVVGKKTAVISFKIRTKDDYKVKASDFNAYADLSEMYDVTGAIPIRVEVVNNEELLESTPVVKSPEVIKITTEALQTKAFTLKAYPQGEAADGYEAGEVTMVPSQVTVKGPTSLIGQISSVGIRFNIYGAVADVSGTATPEYFDANGNVLSDLGDSVKTVGGDVSYTMQILKVKEVPLD
;
A
#
# COMPACT_ATOMS: atom_id res chain seq x y z
N MET A 1 -53.83 -13.04 -20.57
CA MET A 1 -52.84 -11.93 -20.40
C MET A 1 -52.10 -11.55 -21.73
N LYS A 2 -51.79 -12.51 -22.60
CA LYS A 2 -51.07 -12.24 -23.86
C LYS A 2 -51.86 -11.34 -24.87
N GLU A 3 -53.16 -11.54 -25.00
CA GLU A 3 -54.02 -10.73 -25.92
C GLU A 3 -54.13 -9.26 -25.54
N LYS A 4 -54.08 -8.90 -24.23
CA LYS A 4 -54.04 -7.49 -23.79
C LYS A 4 -52.70 -6.80 -24.06
N LEU A 5 -51.62 -7.56 -24.17
CA LEU A 5 -50.29 -7.01 -24.51
C LEU A 5 -50.14 -6.72 -26.00
N THR A 6 -50.72 -7.56 -26.86
CA THR A 6 -50.61 -7.47 -28.33
C THR A 6 -51.66 -6.57 -28.97
N ASN A 7 -52.78 -6.29 -28.26
CA ASN A 7 -53.81 -5.39 -28.77
C ASN A 7 -53.26 -3.96 -28.82
N ASN A 8 -53.35 -3.35 -30.03
CA ASN A 8 -52.85 -2.01 -30.36
C ASN A 8 -51.30 -1.87 -30.15
N LEU A 9 -50.55 -2.91 -30.50
CA LEU A 9 -49.10 -2.95 -30.33
C LEU A 9 -48.39 -1.78 -31.03
N ALA A 10 -48.87 -1.36 -32.19
CA ALA A 10 -48.35 -0.21 -32.91
C ALA A 10 -48.48 1.10 -32.13
N ILE A 11 -49.64 1.33 -31.50
CA ILE A 11 -49.86 2.54 -30.66
C ILE A 11 -48.95 2.50 -29.43
N LYS A 12 -48.73 1.35 -28.81
CA LYS A 12 -47.84 1.19 -27.65
C LYS A 12 -46.39 1.43 -28.02
N LEU A 13 -45.96 0.96 -29.21
CA LEU A 13 -44.61 1.24 -29.71
C LEU A 13 -44.40 2.73 -30.01
N ILE A 14 -45.42 3.37 -30.64
CA ILE A 14 -45.36 4.83 -30.90
C ILE A 14 -45.31 5.60 -29.58
N ALA A 15 -46.12 5.22 -28.56
CA ALA A 15 -46.11 5.84 -27.26
C ALA A 15 -44.73 5.68 -26.56
N LEU A 16 -44.12 4.50 -26.64
CA LEU A 16 -42.79 4.26 -26.09
C LEU A 16 -41.74 5.12 -26.83
N PHE A 17 -41.85 5.23 -28.15
CA PHE A 17 -40.97 6.04 -28.97
C PHE A 17 -41.09 7.53 -28.62
N CYS A 18 -42.33 8.03 -28.53
CA CYS A 18 -42.60 9.41 -28.09
C CYS A 18 -42.08 9.68 -26.68
N ALA A 19 -42.28 8.76 -25.73
CA ALA A 19 -41.77 8.91 -24.39
C ALA A 19 -40.23 8.98 -24.34
N PHE A 20 -39.56 8.17 -25.19
CA PHE A 20 -38.12 8.22 -25.35
C PHE A 20 -37.62 9.58 -25.88
N PHE A 21 -38.28 10.12 -26.91
CA PHE A 21 -37.91 11.43 -27.45
C PHE A 21 -38.20 12.59 -26.50
N VAL A 22 -39.32 12.52 -25.76
CA VAL A 22 -39.61 13.52 -24.70
C VAL A 22 -38.56 13.45 -23.64
N TRP A 23 -38.19 12.23 -23.18
CA TRP A 23 -37.10 12.07 -22.21
C TRP A 23 -35.77 12.61 -22.74
N LEU A 24 -35.43 12.28 -24.01
CA LEU A 24 -34.22 12.80 -24.65
C LEU A 24 -34.22 14.33 -24.74
N ALA A 25 -35.36 14.95 -25.08
CA ALA A 25 -35.52 16.39 -25.15
C ALA A 25 -35.33 17.01 -23.75
N VAL A 26 -35.96 16.45 -22.72
CA VAL A 26 -35.82 16.94 -21.32
C VAL A 26 -34.36 16.88 -20.89
N VAL A 27 -33.67 15.74 -21.06
CA VAL A 27 -32.26 15.59 -20.68
C VAL A 27 -31.36 16.55 -21.47
N ASN A 28 -31.65 16.75 -22.78
CA ASN A 28 -30.81 17.59 -23.62
C ASN A 28 -31.06 19.11 -23.46
N VAL A 29 -32.30 19.53 -23.23
CA VAL A 29 -32.65 20.94 -23.13
C VAL A 29 -32.56 21.43 -21.69
N ALA A 30 -33.15 20.70 -20.74
CA ALA A 30 -33.21 21.12 -19.33
C ALA A 30 -31.89 20.88 -18.58
N ASN A 31 -31.06 19.89 -19.03
CA ASN A 31 -29.78 19.53 -18.39
C ASN A 31 -29.85 19.64 -16.86
N PRO A 32 -30.74 18.88 -16.21
CA PRO A 32 -31.03 19.05 -14.79
C PRO A 32 -29.81 18.76 -13.90
N ILE A 33 -29.72 19.49 -12.81
CA ILE A 33 -28.72 19.24 -11.78
C ILE A 33 -29.13 17.98 -11.00
N LYS A 34 -28.15 17.10 -10.77
CA LYS A 34 -28.30 15.90 -9.94
C LYS A 34 -27.19 15.82 -8.91
N VAL A 35 -27.43 15.03 -7.88
CA VAL A 35 -26.38 14.63 -6.92
C VAL A 35 -25.63 13.43 -7.48
N SER A 36 -24.32 13.53 -7.54
CA SER A 36 -23.44 12.45 -7.98
C SER A 36 -22.43 12.11 -6.88
N THR A 37 -21.90 10.91 -6.93
CA THR A 37 -20.90 10.45 -5.96
C THR A 37 -19.72 9.81 -6.65
N ARG A 38 -18.53 9.92 -6.03
CA ARG A 38 -17.33 9.18 -6.44
C ARG A 38 -16.67 8.58 -5.21
N GLU A 39 -16.15 7.37 -5.34
CA GLU A 39 -15.31 6.76 -4.32
C GLU A 39 -13.86 7.17 -4.60
N VAL A 40 -13.24 7.85 -3.64
CA VAL A 40 -11.91 8.46 -3.76
C VAL A 40 -11.01 7.85 -2.69
N PRO A 41 -9.77 7.44 -3.02
CA PRO A 41 -8.80 7.00 -2.03
C PRO A 41 -8.44 8.15 -1.10
N VAL A 42 -8.30 7.85 0.20
CA VAL A 42 -7.90 8.83 1.22
C VAL A 42 -6.41 8.74 1.45
N THR A 43 -5.71 9.84 1.25
CA THR A 43 -4.28 9.98 1.52
C THR A 43 -4.08 10.46 2.96
N ILE A 44 -3.16 9.86 3.68
CA ILE A 44 -2.75 10.34 5.00
C ILE A 44 -1.64 11.37 4.80
N THR A 45 -1.76 12.49 5.48
CA THR A 45 -0.79 13.59 5.43
C THR A 45 -0.26 13.92 6.83
N ASN A 46 0.92 14.58 6.89
CA ASN A 46 1.58 14.99 8.14
C ASN A 46 1.92 13.83 9.10
N ASP A 47 2.30 12.66 8.53
CA ASP A 47 2.76 11.50 9.29
C ASP A 47 3.98 11.78 10.17
N GLN A 48 4.77 12.79 9.84
CA GLN A 48 5.90 13.28 10.63
C GLN A 48 5.53 13.62 12.08
N VAL A 49 4.27 13.99 12.35
CA VAL A 49 3.79 14.30 13.71
C VAL A 49 3.89 13.05 14.61
N LEU A 50 3.52 11.89 14.08
CA LEU A 50 3.62 10.64 14.82
C LEU A 50 5.06 10.11 14.85
N GLU A 51 5.82 10.26 13.77
CA GLU A 51 7.24 9.88 13.73
C GLU A 51 8.08 10.64 14.77
N GLN A 52 7.81 11.94 14.95
CA GLN A 52 8.46 12.78 16.00
C GLN A 52 8.06 12.37 17.42
N ALA A 53 6.90 11.77 17.58
CA ALA A 53 6.44 11.21 18.84
C ALA A 53 6.90 9.76 19.07
N ASP A 54 7.76 9.21 18.17
CA ASP A 54 8.18 7.80 18.15
C ASP A 54 6.98 6.83 18.10
N LEU A 55 5.96 7.20 17.32
CA LEU A 55 4.77 6.39 17.09
C LEU A 55 4.68 5.95 15.62
N ALA A 56 4.36 4.68 15.42
CA ALA A 56 3.84 4.16 14.16
C ALA A 56 2.32 4.22 14.18
N TYR A 57 1.69 4.19 13.00
CA TYR A 57 0.24 4.08 12.89
C TYR A 57 -0.17 3.04 11.85
N ASP A 58 -1.35 2.48 12.06
CA ASP A 58 -2.04 1.68 11.07
C ASP A 58 -3.47 2.17 10.89
N VAL A 59 -3.95 2.16 9.64
CA VAL A 59 -5.28 2.63 9.29
C VAL A 59 -6.31 1.53 9.49
N VAL A 60 -7.28 1.78 10.35
CA VAL A 60 -8.36 0.83 10.63
C VAL A 60 -9.47 0.98 9.61
N GLY A 61 -9.72 -0.06 8.82
CA GLY A 61 -10.83 -0.11 7.88
C GLY A 61 -10.47 0.33 6.46
N LYS A 62 -11.44 0.92 5.76
CA LYS A 62 -11.26 1.30 4.35
C LYS A 62 -10.48 2.61 4.22
N LYS A 63 -9.54 2.63 3.28
CA LYS A 63 -8.77 3.83 2.89
C LYS A 63 -9.44 4.58 1.73
N THR A 64 -10.78 4.55 1.65
CA THR A 64 -11.55 5.25 0.61
C THR A 64 -12.72 5.99 1.24
N ALA A 65 -13.10 7.12 0.63
CA ALA A 65 -14.27 7.91 1.04
C ALA A 65 -15.18 8.17 -0.15
N VAL A 66 -16.47 8.22 0.10
CA VAL A 66 -17.49 8.58 -0.88
C VAL A 66 -17.68 10.10 -0.83
N ILE A 67 -17.31 10.76 -1.93
CA ILE A 67 -17.48 12.20 -2.12
C ILE A 67 -18.79 12.44 -2.84
N SER A 68 -19.60 13.37 -2.34
CA SER A 68 -20.89 13.76 -2.92
C SER A 68 -20.85 15.21 -3.40
N PHE A 69 -21.35 15.47 -4.59
CA PHE A 69 -21.39 16.79 -5.23
C PHE A 69 -22.61 16.93 -6.14
N LYS A 70 -22.97 18.16 -6.48
CA LYS A 70 -24.03 18.46 -7.46
C LYS A 70 -23.40 18.78 -8.80
N ILE A 71 -23.98 18.22 -9.86
CA ILE A 71 -23.48 18.41 -11.24
C ILE A 71 -24.61 18.34 -12.23
N ARG A 72 -24.45 18.98 -13.40
CA ARG A 72 -25.40 18.85 -14.51
C ARG A 72 -25.31 17.45 -15.13
N THR A 73 -26.44 16.90 -15.49
CA THR A 73 -26.54 15.50 -16.00
C THR A 73 -25.61 15.25 -17.18
N LYS A 74 -25.45 16.22 -18.08
CA LYS A 74 -24.57 16.07 -19.27
C LYS A 74 -23.08 16.07 -18.95
N ASP A 75 -22.68 16.62 -17.81
CA ASP A 75 -21.27 16.82 -17.46
C ASP A 75 -20.76 15.76 -16.48
N ASP A 76 -21.66 14.94 -15.90
CA ASP A 76 -21.34 13.95 -14.89
C ASP A 76 -20.25 12.95 -15.31
N TYR A 77 -20.26 12.52 -16.59
CA TYR A 77 -19.26 11.57 -17.11
C TYR A 77 -17.83 12.15 -17.22
N LYS A 78 -17.72 13.50 -17.21
CA LYS A 78 -16.44 14.20 -17.29
C LYS A 78 -15.72 14.19 -15.95
N VAL A 79 -16.46 14.22 -14.82
CA VAL A 79 -15.89 14.25 -13.49
C VAL A 79 -15.60 12.84 -12.97
N LYS A 80 -14.34 12.58 -12.64
CA LYS A 80 -13.82 11.28 -12.20
C LYS A 80 -13.39 11.34 -10.74
N ALA A 81 -13.08 10.19 -10.14
CA ALA A 81 -12.51 10.12 -8.79
C ALA A 81 -11.16 10.85 -8.70
N SER A 82 -10.36 10.82 -9.78
CA SER A 82 -9.07 11.52 -9.87
C SER A 82 -9.15 13.04 -9.86
N ASP A 83 -10.35 13.61 -10.01
CA ASP A 83 -10.54 15.06 -9.95
C ASP A 83 -10.68 15.55 -8.51
N PHE A 84 -10.72 14.64 -7.55
CA PHE A 84 -10.79 14.93 -6.13
C PHE A 84 -9.55 14.40 -5.42
N ASN A 85 -9.04 15.19 -4.48
CA ASN A 85 -8.05 14.75 -3.50
C ASN A 85 -8.73 14.66 -2.14
N ALA A 86 -8.91 13.43 -1.64
CA ALA A 86 -9.40 13.20 -0.29
C ALA A 86 -8.20 12.91 0.62
N TYR A 87 -8.11 13.60 1.74
CA TYR A 87 -6.98 13.42 2.67
C TYR A 87 -7.44 13.51 4.13
N ALA A 88 -6.64 12.91 4.99
CA ALA A 88 -6.78 12.99 6.44
C ALA A 88 -5.45 13.46 7.03
N ASP A 89 -5.47 14.58 7.72
CA ASP A 89 -4.30 15.20 8.31
C ASP A 89 -4.10 14.71 9.75
N LEU A 90 -2.98 14.03 10.01
CA LEU A 90 -2.66 13.49 11.33
C LEU A 90 -2.50 14.58 12.39
N SER A 91 -2.21 15.83 12.01
CA SER A 91 -2.17 16.95 12.95
C SER A 91 -3.56 17.36 13.47
N GLU A 92 -4.63 16.95 12.78
CA GLU A 92 -6.03 17.17 13.17
C GLU A 92 -6.66 16.00 13.95
N MET A 93 -5.86 15.08 14.46
CA MET A 93 -6.36 13.98 15.28
C MET A 93 -7.06 14.52 16.54
N TYR A 94 -8.36 14.22 16.67
CA TYR A 94 -9.20 14.86 17.68
C TYR A 94 -8.88 14.43 19.11
N ASP A 95 -8.49 13.18 19.31
CA ASP A 95 -8.24 12.63 20.64
C ASP A 95 -7.56 11.26 20.58
N VAL A 96 -7.51 10.62 21.75
CA VAL A 96 -6.96 9.26 21.94
C VAL A 96 -7.71 8.17 21.18
N THR A 97 -8.86 8.48 20.54
CA THR A 97 -9.62 7.51 19.73
C THR A 97 -9.02 7.27 18.35
N GLY A 98 -8.05 8.10 17.93
CA GLY A 98 -7.41 8.02 16.63
C GLY A 98 -8.33 8.37 15.46
N ALA A 99 -9.40 9.13 15.71
CA ALA A 99 -10.32 9.59 14.67
C ALA A 99 -9.79 10.88 14.03
N ILE A 100 -9.68 10.87 12.70
CA ILE A 100 -9.17 11.99 11.90
C ILE A 100 -10.24 12.35 10.87
N PRO A 101 -10.65 13.65 10.75
CA PRO A 101 -11.61 14.07 9.76
C PRO A 101 -11.04 13.90 8.34
N ILE A 102 -11.88 13.42 7.43
CA ILE A 102 -11.52 13.35 6.02
C ILE A 102 -11.93 14.67 5.36
N ARG A 103 -10.99 15.32 4.70
CA ARG A 103 -11.21 16.52 3.90
C ARG A 103 -11.16 16.18 2.42
N VAL A 104 -11.82 16.99 1.60
CA VAL A 104 -11.80 16.84 0.14
C VAL A 104 -11.50 18.18 -0.50
N GLU A 105 -10.62 18.14 -1.48
CA GLU A 105 -10.27 19.26 -2.36
C GLU A 105 -10.54 18.86 -3.80
N VAL A 106 -10.94 19.84 -4.62
CA VAL A 106 -11.10 19.64 -6.06
C VAL A 106 -9.76 19.95 -6.73
N VAL A 107 -9.27 19.01 -7.53
CA VAL A 107 -8.01 19.15 -8.26
C VAL A 107 -8.26 19.57 -9.71
N ASN A 108 -9.32 19.02 -10.33
CA ASN A 108 -9.69 19.31 -11.72
C ASN A 108 -11.21 19.43 -11.88
N ASN A 109 -11.65 20.08 -12.96
CA ASN A 109 -13.06 20.18 -13.35
C ASN A 109 -13.96 20.87 -12.31
N GLU A 110 -13.42 21.74 -11.47
CA GLU A 110 -14.18 22.49 -10.44
C GLU A 110 -15.32 23.30 -11.06
N GLU A 111 -15.10 23.87 -12.25
CA GLU A 111 -16.06 24.69 -12.99
C GLU A 111 -17.32 23.92 -13.44
N LEU A 112 -17.26 22.56 -13.43
CA LEU A 112 -18.41 21.72 -13.76
C LEU A 112 -19.28 21.41 -12.54
N LEU A 113 -18.80 21.70 -11.35
CA LEU A 113 -19.49 21.43 -10.09
C LEU A 113 -20.48 22.55 -9.75
N GLU A 114 -21.70 22.18 -9.44
CA GLU A 114 -22.77 23.13 -9.01
C GLU A 114 -22.84 23.27 -7.47
N SER A 115 -21.96 22.60 -6.73
CA SER A 115 -21.79 22.74 -5.29
C SER A 115 -20.40 22.30 -4.85
N THR A 116 -19.94 22.84 -3.73
CA THR A 116 -18.76 22.32 -3.04
C THR A 116 -18.95 20.84 -2.72
N PRO A 117 -17.99 19.96 -3.07
CA PRO A 117 -18.04 18.54 -2.72
C PRO A 117 -17.94 18.35 -1.22
N VAL A 118 -18.65 17.34 -0.73
CA VAL A 118 -18.64 16.97 0.68
C VAL A 118 -18.34 15.48 0.85
N VAL A 119 -17.64 15.14 1.91
CA VAL A 119 -17.43 13.75 2.30
C VAL A 119 -18.74 13.21 2.86
N LYS A 120 -19.25 12.11 2.27
CA LYS A 120 -20.51 11.48 2.66
C LYS A 120 -20.31 10.31 3.62
N SER A 121 -19.31 9.47 3.36
CA SER A 121 -19.04 8.29 4.20
C SER A 121 -17.72 7.63 3.79
N PRO A 122 -16.87 7.24 4.76
CA PRO A 122 -16.88 7.70 6.14
C PRO A 122 -16.47 9.17 6.24
N GLU A 123 -16.91 9.90 7.25
CA GLU A 123 -16.51 11.28 7.49
C GLU A 123 -15.16 11.37 8.21
N VAL A 124 -14.79 10.31 8.91
CA VAL A 124 -13.51 10.17 9.62
C VAL A 124 -12.82 8.87 9.23
N ILE A 125 -11.51 8.90 9.18
CA ILE A 125 -10.68 7.72 9.15
C ILE A 125 -10.18 7.44 10.57
N LYS A 126 -10.06 6.17 10.94
CA LYS A 126 -9.51 5.78 12.23
C LYS A 126 -8.12 5.18 12.06
N ILE A 127 -7.24 5.53 12.97
CA ILE A 127 -5.93 4.92 13.08
C ILE A 127 -5.76 4.29 14.46
N THR A 128 -4.91 3.28 14.52
CA THR A 128 -4.30 2.81 15.77
C THR A 128 -2.85 3.21 15.78
N THR A 129 -2.32 3.59 16.94
CA THR A 129 -0.93 3.96 17.09
C THR A 129 -0.21 2.95 17.99
N GLU A 130 1.07 2.74 17.68
CA GLU A 130 1.94 1.86 18.43
C GLU A 130 3.32 2.51 18.58
N ALA A 131 3.99 2.29 19.71
CA ALA A 131 5.33 2.81 19.92
C ALA A 131 6.32 2.22 18.91
N LEU A 132 7.16 3.08 18.33
CA LEU A 132 8.30 2.66 17.52
C LEU A 132 9.42 2.15 18.42
N GLN A 133 9.95 0.99 18.07
CA GLN A 133 11.13 0.41 18.70
C GLN A 133 12.28 0.39 17.70
N THR A 134 13.46 0.70 18.22
CA THR A 134 14.72 0.57 17.49
C THR A 134 15.54 -0.53 18.14
N LYS A 135 15.99 -1.53 17.36
CA LYS A 135 16.76 -2.67 17.85
C LYS A 135 17.93 -2.95 16.93
N ALA A 136 19.11 -3.14 17.52
CA ALA A 136 20.30 -3.57 16.78
C ALA A 136 20.35 -5.09 16.69
N PHE A 137 20.70 -5.60 15.51
CA PHE A 137 20.89 -7.01 15.24
C PHE A 137 22.27 -7.23 14.64
N THR A 138 22.97 -8.25 15.14
CA THR A 138 24.15 -8.80 14.47
C THR A 138 23.68 -9.57 13.24
N LEU A 139 24.27 -9.27 12.10
CA LEU A 139 23.90 -9.92 10.84
C LEU A 139 24.34 -11.37 10.82
N LYS A 140 23.50 -12.21 10.23
CA LYS A 140 23.79 -13.61 9.94
C LYS A 140 23.92 -13.83 8.43
N ALA A 141 24.84 -14.68 8.03
CA ALA A 141 24.98 -15.10 6.65
C ALA A 141 24.21 -16.42 6.42
N TYR A 142 23.45 -16.44 5.34
CA TYR A 142 22.70 -17.63 4.90
C TYR A 142 23.11 -17.98 3.46
N PRO A 143 24.31 -18.62 3.27
CA PRO A 143 24.73 -19.07 1.96
C PRO A 143 23.78 -20.13 1.42
N GLN A 144 23.46 -20.05 0.13
CA GLN A 144 22.59 -20.98 -0.55
C GLN A 144 23.38 -21.83 -1.56
N GLY A 145 23.14 -23.13 -1.54
CA GLY A 145 23.89 -24.10 -2.34
C GLY A 145 25.19 -24.52 -1.68
N GLU A 146 25.97 -25.30 -2.40
CA GLU A 146 27.25 -25.83 -1.98
C GLU A 146 28.36 -25.35 -2.94
N ALA A 147 29.59 -25.22 -2.44
CA ALA A 147 30.75 -24.96 -3.26
C ALA A 147 31.01 -26.14 -4.23
N ALA A 148 31.85 -25.95 -5.24
CA ALA A 148 32.19 -26.97 -6.17
C ALA A 148 32.94 -28.15 -5.48
N ASP A 149 32.91 -29.33 -6.09
CA ASP A 149 33.65 -30.48 -5.60
C ASP A 149 35.15 -30.17 -5.36
N GLY A 150 35.63 -30.52 -4.17
CA GLY A 150 36.98 -30.18 -3.73
C GLY A 150 37.15 -28.78 -3.17
N TYR A 151 36.07 -28.07 -2.93
CA TYR A 151 36.04 -26.74 -2.28
C TYR A 151 35.04 -26.74 -1.12
N GLU A 152 35.30 -25.91 -0.12
CA GLU A 152 34.47 -25.75 1.07
C GLU A 152 34.23 -24.24 1.38
N ALA A 153 33.05 -23.94 1.87
CA ALA A 153 32.70 -22.63 2.32
C ALA A 153 33.43 -22.27 3.63
N GLY A 154 34.16 -21.17 3.62
CA GLY A 154 34.90 -20.65 4.77
C GLY A 154 34.17 -19.54 5.51
N GLU A 155 34.94 -18.62 6.07
CA GLU A 155 34.37 -17.49 6.84
C GLU A 155 33.71 -16.45 5.94
N VAL A 156 32.64 -15.84 6.47
CA VAL A 156 31.94 -14.73 5.82
C VAL A 156 32.26 -13.44 6.57
N THR A 157 32.73 -12.45 5.83
CA THR A 157 32.88 -11.08 6.32
C THR A 157 31.74 -10.21 5.78
N MET A 158 31.07 -9.48 6.64
CA MET A 158 29.96 -8.56 6.31
C MET A 158 30.24 -7.14 6.77
N VAL A 159 29.94 -6.18 5.93
CA VAL A 159 30.10 -4.74 6.24
C VAL A 159 28.82 -4.00 5.86
N PRO A 160 28.11 -3.44 6.85
CA PRO A 160 28.35 -3.53 8.30
C PRO A 160 28.11 -4.95 8.86
N SER A 161 28.66 -5.28 10.01
CA SER A 161 28.43 -6.55 10.71
C SER A 161 27.16 -6.52 11.58
N GLN A 162 26.60 -5.34 11.82
CA GLN A 162 25.37 -5.11 12.55
C GLN A 162 24.50 -4.11 11.80
N VAL A 163 23.19 -4.27 11.92
CA VAL A 163 22.20 -3.34 11.40
C VAL A 163 21.23 -2.95 12.49
N THR A 164 20.70 -1.74 12.36
CA THR A 164 19.65 -1.22 13.24
C THR A 164 18.33 -1.31 12.50
N VAL A 165 17.31 -1.91 13.13
CA VAL A 165 15.97 -2.02 12.59
C VAL A 165 15.03 -1.17 13.43
N LYS A 166 14.24 -0.32 12.77
CA LYS A 166 13.22 0.53 13.38
C LYS A 166 11.84 0.14 12.85
N GLY A 167 10.86 0.02 13.75
CA GLY A 167 9.48 -0.32 13.40
C GLY A 167 8.58 -0.43 14.62
N PRO A 168 7.29 -0.75 14.44
CA PRO A 168 6.34 -1.00 15.50
C PRO A 168 6.85 -2.10 16.45
N THR A 169 6.62 -1.93 17.74
CA THR A 169 7.10 -2.87 18.79
C THR A 169 6.61 -4.29 18.53
N SER A 170 5.36 -4.45 18.09
CA SER A 170 4.76 -5.75 17.76
C SER A 170 5.48 -6.46 16.61
N LEU A 171 5.92 -5.72 15.59
CA LEU A 171 6.62 -6.27 14.43
C LEU A 171 8.09 -6.53 14.76
N ILE A 172 8.77 -5.60 15.45
CA ILE A 172 10.15 -5.80 15.92
C ILE A 172 10.26 -7.01 16.85
N GLY A 173 9.22 -7.27 17.66
CA GLY A 173 9.15 -8.44 18.54
C GLY A 173 9.12 -9.78 17.82
N GLN A 174 8.66 -9.83 16.56
CA GLN A 174 8.62 -11.03 15.75
C GLN A 174 9.99 -11.36 15.13
N ILE A 175 10.88 -10.36 15.00
CA ILE A 175 12.20 -10.53 14.40
C ILE A 175 13.15 -11.17 15.43
N SER A 176 13.52 -12.41 15.15
CA SER A 176 14.51 -13.17 15.93
C SER A 176 15.93 -12.89 15.45
N SER A 177 16.15 -12.81 14.14
CA SER A 177 17.45 -12.50 13.55
C SER A 177 17.30 -11.74 12.23
N VAL A 178 18.36 -11.03 11.86
CA VAL A 178 18.49 -10.34 10.57
C VAL A 178 19.71 -10.90 9.86
N GLY A 179 19.62 -11.12 8.55
CA GLY A 179 20.73 -11.67 7.79
C GLY A 179 20.58 -11.46 6.31
N ILE A 180 21.58 -11.91 5.56
CA ILE A 180 21.62 -11.85 4.11
C ILE A 180 21.65 -13.24 3.51
N ARG A 181 20.95 -13.46 2.41
CA ARG A 181 21.03 -14.67 1.59
C ARG A 181 21.80 -14.39 0.32
N PHE A 182 22.70 -15.27 -0.03
CA PHE A 182 23.48 -15.19 -1.26
C PHE A 182 23.85 -16.60 -1.76
N ASN A 183 24.06 -16.72 -3.07
CA ASN A 183 24.31 -18.00 -3.71
C ASN A 183 25.82 -18.31 -3.79
N ILE A 184 26.20 -19.55 -3.41
CA ILE A 184 27.57 -20.07 -3.52
C ILE A 184 27.64 -21.33 -4.38
N TYR A 185 26.55 -21.70 -5.04
CA TYR A 185 26.48 -22.94 -5.82
C TYR A 185 27.58 -23.02 -6.88
N GLY A 186 28.37 -24.09 -6.79
CA GLY A 186 29.46 -24.33 -7.73
C GLY A 186 30.64 -23.38 -7.63
N ALA A 187 30.76 -22.61 -6.53
CA ALA A 187 31.83 -21.63 -6.35
C ALA A 187 33.20 -22.36 -6.19
N VAL A 188 34.22 -21.84 -6.90
CA VAL A 188 35.62 -22.30 -6.88
C VAL A 188 36.60 -21.23 -6.38
N ALA A 189 36.07 -20.03 -6.09
CA ALA A 189 36.82 -18.87 -5.60
C ALA A 189 35.90 -18.03 -4.70
N ASP A 190 36.48 -17.10 -3.95
CA ASP A 190 35.76 -16.22 -3.04
C ASP A 190 34.55 -15.55 -3.72
N VAL A 191 33.42 -15.55 -3.02
CA VAL A 191 32.16 -14.96 -3.47
C VAL A 191 31.95 -13.63 -2.73
N SER A 192 31.82 -12.56 -3.46
CA SER A 192 31.56 -11.22 -2.89
C SER A 192 30.42 -10.53 -3.63
N GLY A 193 29.71 -9.67 -2.90
CA GLY A 193 28.58 -8.92 -3.45
C GLY A 193 27.93 -8.00 -2.42
N THR A 194 26.77 -7.48 -2.80
CA THR A 194 25.88 -6.73 -1.90
C THR A 194 24.53 -7.44 -1.84
N ALA A 195 23.90 -7.43 -0.67
CA ALA A 195 22.58 -8.00 -0.47
C ALA A 195 21.76 -7.16 0.51
N THR A 196 20.46 -7.08 0.26
CA THR A 196 19.52 -6.44 1.18
C THR A 196 19.25 -7.36 2.36
N PRO A 197 19.31 -6.85 3.61
CA PRO A 197 18.99 -7.63 4.79
C PRO A 197 17.56 -8.15 4.77
N GLU A 198 17.38 -9.40 5.15
CA GLU A 198 16.09 -10.05 5.36
C GLU A 198 15.87 -10.33 6.84
N TYR A 199 14.59 -10.35 7.24
CA TYR A 199 14.17 -10.59 8.61
C TYR A 199 13.72 -12.04 8.78
N PHE A 200 14.08 -12.66 9.91
CA PHE A 200 13.76 -14.07 10.18
C PHE A 200 13.06 -14.20 11.54
N ASP A 201 12.08 -15.09 11.60
CA ASP A 201 11.42 -15.49 12.84
C ASP A 201 12.31 -16.44 13.69
N ALA A 202 11.78 -16.89 14.84
CA ALA A 202 12.49 -17.82 15.72
C ALA A 202 12.70 -19.21 15.11
N ASN A 203 11.93 -19.57 14.07
CA ASN A 203 12.04 -20.83 13.34
C ASN A 203 12.98 -20.74 12.13
N GLY A 204 13.49 -19.55 11.82
CA GLY A 204 14.34 -19.30 10.65
C GLY A 204 13.56 -19.07 9.35
N ASN A 205 12.25 -18.85 9.41
CA ASN A 205 11.46 -18.47 8.25
C ASN A 205 11.61 -16.99 7.96
N VAL A 206 11.59 -16.63 6.67
CA VAL A 206 11.62 -15.20 6.26
C VAL A 206 10.29 -14.55 6.58
N LEU A 207 10.36 -13.40 7.22
CA LEU A 207 9.21 -12.51 7.48
C LEU A 207 9.06 -11.55 6.29
N SER A 208 8.20 -11.89 5.32
CA SER A 208 7.93 -11.06 4.13
C SER A 208 6.85 -10.00 4.36
N ASP A 209 6.01 -10.18 5.38
CA ASP A 209 4.79 -9.38 5.58
C ASP A 209 4.95 -8.22 6.58
N LEU A 210 6.19 -7.80 6.87
CA LEU A 210 6.44 -6.68 7.79
C LEU A 210 6.13 -5.30 7.18
N GLY A 211 5.91 -5.25 5.86
CA GLY A 211 5.56 -4.06 5.11
C GLY A 211 6.60 -2.93 5.19
N ASP A 212 6.21 -1.74 4.75
CA ASP A 212 7.05 -0.54 4.78
C ASP A 212 7.23 0.05 6.20
N SER A 213 6.52 -0.52 7.19
CA SER A 213 6.55 -0.06 8.57
C SER A 213 7.84 -0.48 9.32
N VAL A 214 8.55 -1.48 8.81
CA VAL A 214 9.84 -1.93 9.37
C VAL A 214 10.96 -1.54 8.40
N LYS A 215 11.91 -0.76 8.88
CA LYS A 215 13.02 -0.25 8.07
C LYS A 215 14.36 -0.61 8.69
N THR A 216 15.28 -1.10 7.84
CA THR A 216 16.70 -1.24 8.21
C THR A 216 17.40 0.09 7.99
N VAL A 217 18.07 0.58 9.02
CA VAL A 217 18.94 1.75 8.92
C VAL A 217 20.31 1.28 8.45
N GLY A 218 20.77 1.80 7.30
CA GLY A 218 22.11 1.49 6.77
C GLY A 218 22.14 0.87 5.37
N GLY A 219 20.98 0.51 4.81
CA GLY A 219 20.88 0.01 3.42
C GLY A 219 21.44 -1.39 3.23
N ASP A 220 21.97 -1.64 2.02
CA ASP A 220 22.52 -2.95 1.63
C ASP A 220 23.83 -3.28 2.36
N VAL A 221 24.06 -4.56 2.53
CA VAL A 221 25.23 -5.13 3.22
C VAL A 221 26.18 -5.70 2.18
N SER A 222 27.45 -5.25 2.21
CA SER A 222 28.50 -5.87 1.44
C SER A 222 29.00 -7.13 2.14
N TYR A 223 29.20 -8.20 1.40
CA TYR A 223 29.70 -9.47 1.94
C TYR A 223 30.86 -10.02 1.10
N THR A 224 31.73 -10.76 1.76
CA THR A 224 32.76 -11.59 1.12
C THR A 224 32.82 -12.91 1.87
N MET A 225 32.64 -14.01 1.14
CA MET A 225 32.74 -15.37 1.63
C MET A 225 33.95 -16.02 1.03
N GLN A 226 34.81 -16.56 1.87
CA GLN A 226 35.98 -17.33 1.43
C GLN A 226 35.55 -18.70 0.93
N ILE A 227 36.16 -19.18 -0.16
CA ILE A 227 36.00 -20.52 -0.70
C ILE A 227 37.34 -21.22 -0.65
N LEU A 228 37.45 -22.17 0.25
CA LEU A 228 38.68 -22.86 0.56
C LEU A 228 38.82 -24.16 -0.28
N LYS A 229 39.98 -24.37 -0.84
CA LYS A 229 40.27 -25.64 -1.54
C LYS A 229 40.58 -26.74 -0.52
N VAL A 230 39.81 -27.82 -0.56
CA VAL A 230 40.03 -28.99 0.31
C VAL A 230 41.26 -29.77 -0.17
N LYS A 231 42.16 -30.10 0.75
CA LYS A 231 43.30 -30.97 0.49
C LYS A 231 43.23 -32.21 1.35
N GLU A 232 43.15 -33.38 0.72
CA GLU A 232 43.28 -34.63 1.42
C GLU A 232 44.72 -34.83 1.88
N VAL A 233 44.94 -35.11 3.15
CA VAL A 233 46.23 -35.47 3.72
C VAL A 233 46.13 -36.93 4.21
N PRO A 234 46.84 -37.84 3.61
CA PRO A 234 46.88 -39.23 4.12
C PRO A 234 47.49 -39.21 5.53
N LEU A 235 46.83 -39.87 6.45
CA LEU A 235 47.39 -40.16 7.77
C LEU A 235 48.27 -41.39 7.67
N ASP A 236 49.58 -41.24 7.88
CA ASP A 236 50.54 -42.33 7.99
C ASP A 236 50.38 -43.12 9.31
#